data_836d15e8ea040dc98c515c23ac68d5b7
#
_entry.id   836d15e8ea040dc98c515c23ac68d5b7
#
_cell.length_a   1.000
_cell.length_b   1.000
_cell.length_c   1.000
_cell.angle_alpha   90.00
_cell.angle_beta   90.00
_cell.angle_gamma   90.00
#
_symmetry.space_group_name_H-M   'P 1'
#
loop_
_entity.id
_entity.type
_entity.pdbx_description
1 polymer ?
#
loop_
_entity_poly.entity_id
_entity_poly.type
_entity_poly.pdbx_seq_one_letter_code
_entity_poly.pdbx_strand_id
1 'polypeptide(L)'
;MLVVLLVSTACTAAPPAPEAARTQAASSSSGAPAGATLSPRATPHPVSLPALIEQRFDGGTLRLGRVLGRNSAYTRRSITYESGGLTISGIMNVPSGDRRFPLLILNHGYIDPDVYMTGQGLRREQDYLARRGFVVLHTDYRNHAQSDDDPRADLELRMGYAEDAVNAALAVREAGLPFVDDDRIGMVGRSMGGAVSMKAAIARPDLFDAVVLFASVSSNAADNYNRWIRRDRSRSGIARRIERAWGAPEDNPAFWAAASPQNFFDRLTMPVILHHGTNDDTCPIVWSQRTVTAMRRAGVDARLHTYEGEGHAFGPQWPASMRRTVSFLRRHLA
;
A
#
# COMPACT_ATOMS: atom_id res chain seq x y z
N MET A 1 -3.46 23.67 64.56
CA MET A 1 -2.65 22.66 65.24
C MET A 1 -1.55 22.22 64.28
N LEU A 2 -0.37 22.75 64.55
CA LEU A 2 0.83 22.66 63.74
C LEU A 2 1.68 21.50 64.30
N VAL A 3 2.03 20.49 63.45
CA VAL A 3 3.01 19.51 63.88
C VAL A 3 4.18 19.56 62.91
N VAL A 4 5.30 19.99 63.40
CA VAL A 4 6.62 19.99 62.74
C VAL A 4 7.29 18.68 63.11
N LEU A 5 7.80 17.96 62.10
CA LEU A 5 8.71 16.83 62.30
C LEU A 5 10.07 17.14 61.64
N LEU A 6 11.08 17.12 62.50
CA LEU A 6 12.49 17.28 62.18
C LEU A 6 13.06 16.05 61.46
N VAL A 7 13.88 16.31 60.45
CA VAL A 7 14.69 15.30 59.75
C VAL A 7 16.13 15.41 60.25
N SER A 8 16.65 14.36 60.82
CA SER A 8 18.06 14.21 61.22
C SER A 8 18.88 13.60 60.09
N THR A 9 19.94 14.30 59.72
CA THR A 9 20.98 13.85 58.77
C THR A 9 22.04 13.01 59.53
N ALA A 10 22.29 11.80 58.98
CA ALA A 10 23.43 10.98 59.38
C ALA A 10 24.43 10.88 58.25
N CYS A 11 25.63 11.41 58.45
CA CYS A 11 26.81 11.20 57.61
C CYS A 11 27.42 9.82 57.91
N THR A 12 27.66 9.02 56.85
CA THR A 12 28.55 7.86 56.92
C THR A 12 29.65 7.98 55.91
N ALA A 13 30.89 7.80 56.37
CA ALA A 13 32.14 7.94 55.67
C ALA A 13 32.44 6.76 54.75
N ALA A 14 33.15 7.03 53.65
CA ALA A 14 33.61 6.03 52.67
C ALA A 14 34.90 5.35 53.12
N PRO A 15 35.13 4.08 52.82
CA PRO A 15 36.40 3.40 53.04
C PRO A 15 37.42 3.63 51.89
N PRO A 16 38.75 3.47 52.16
CA PRO A 16 39.81 3.81 51.23
C PRO A 16 40.05 2.73 50.12
N ALA A 17 40.58 3.19 48.99
CA ALA A 17 40.94 2.40 47.84
C ALA A 17 42.19 1.52 48.05
N PRO A 18 42.33 0.33 47.47
CA PRO A 18 43.52 -0.45 47.47
C PRO A 18 44.47 -0.08 46.30
N GLU A 19 45.74 -0.18 46.64
CA GLU A 19 46.99 0.12 45.92
C GLU A 19 47.18 -0.74 44.64
N ALA A 20 47.79 -0.11 43.62
CA ALA A 20 48.03 -0.68 42.30
C ALA A 20 49.18 -1.69 42.34
N ALA A 21 48.93 -2.92 41.91
CA ALA A 21 50.00 -3.87 41.54
C ALA A 21 50.29 -3.77 40.06
N ARG A 22 51.54 -3.38 39.72
CA ARG A 22 52.10 -3.46 38.37
C ARG A 22 52.34 -4.94 38.00
N THR A 23 51.71 -5.41 36.95
CA THR A 23 52.12 -6.68 36.33
C THR A 23 52.42 -6.46 34.85
N GLN A 24 53.51 -7.09 34.42
CA GLN A 24 54.20 -6.97 33.15
C GLN A 24 53.34 -7.28 31.90
N ALA A 25 53.65 -6.55 30.84
CA ALA A 25 53.13 -6.75 29.50
C ALA A 25 53.57 -8.12 28.93
N ALA A 26 52.61 -8.95 28.59
CA ALA A 26 52.81 -10.05 27.67
C ALA A 26 52.21 -9.63 26.31
N SER A 27 53.10 -9.55 25.32
CA SER A 27 52.74 -9.33 23.91
C SER A 27 51.96 -10.52 23.38
N SER A 28 50.63 -10.35 23.17
CA SER A 28 49.81 -11.31 22.43
C SER A 28 49.52 -10.74 21.04
N SER A 29 49.97 -11.47 20.02
CA SER A 29 49.70 -11.25 18.60
C SER A 29 48.21 -11.10 18.33
N SER A 30 47.82 -9.96 17.73
CA SER A 30 46.46 -9.73 17.23
C SER A 30 46.21 -10.63 16.01
N GLY A 31 45.53 -11.74 16.22
CA GLY A 31 44.79 -12.44 15.17
C GLY A 31 43.57 -11.60 14.78
N ALA A 32 43.52 -11.13 13.52
CA ALA A 32 42.34 -10.50 12.97
C ALA A 32 41.15 -11.44 13.11
N PRO A 33 39.96 -10.96 13.50
CA PRO A 33 38.77 -11.83 13.52
C PRO A 33 38.48 -12.29 12.10
N ALA A 34 38.45 -13.62 11.90
CA ALA A 34 38.01 -14.24 10.67
C ALA A 34 36.64 -13.66 10.31
N GLY A 35 36.52 -13.15 9.09
CA GLY A 35 35.31 -12.53 8.60
C GLY A 35 34.09 -13.41 8.86
N ALA A 36 33.09 -12.88 9.58
CA ALA A 36 31.82 -13.54 9.73
C ALA A 36 31.25 -13.73 8.32
N THR A 37 31.25 -14.94 7.83
CA THR A 37 30.54 -15.35 6.63
C THR A 37 29.05 -15.10 6.92
N LEU A 38 28.48 -14.05 6.33
CA LEU A 38 27.05 -13.80 6.37
C LEU A 38 26.37 -15.04 5.80
N SER A 39 25.61 -15.74 6.64
CA SER A 39 24.75 -16.82 6.17
C SER A 39 23.89 -16.30 5.01
N PRO A 40 23.76 -17.04 3.90
CA PRO A 40 22.94 -16.60 2.79
C PRO A 40 21.53 -16.30 3.31
N ARG A 41 21.04 -15.08 3.06
CA ARG A 41 19.66 -14.68 3.40
C ARG A 41 18.71 -15.66 2.69
N ALA A 42 17.83 -16.30 3.46
CA ALA A 42 16.85 -17.22 2.88
C ALA A 42 16.03 -16.49 1.81
N THR A 43 15.85 -17.12 0.65
CA THR A 43 15.02 -16.58 -0.44
C THR A 43 13.59 -16.38 0.06
N PRO A 44 13.01 -15.19 -0.09
CA PRO A 44 11.65 -14.93 0.35
C PRO A 44 10.63 -15.84 -0.34
N HIS A 45 9.57 -16.18 0.38
CA HIS A 45 8.44 -16.91 -0.23
C HIS A 45 7.85 -16.07 -1.39
N PRO A 46 7.64 -16.63 -2.60
CA PRO A 46 7.22 -15.86 -3.78
C PRO A 46 5.90 -15.11 -3.57
N VAL A 47 4.98 -15.66 -2.76
CA VAL A 47 3.72 -15.00 -2.39
C VAL A 47 3.91 -14.28 -1.05
N SER A 48 4.74 -13.22 -1.04
CA SER A 48 5.01 -12.43 0.17
C SER A 48 5.41 -10.99 -0.17
N LEU A 49 5.28 -10.09 0.79
CA LEU A 49 5.77 -8.71 0.67
C LEU A 49 7.29 -8.67 0.49
N PRO A 50 8.12 -9.45 1.22
CA PRO A 50 9.55 -9.50 0.96
C PRO A 50 9.91 -9.84 -0.49
N ALA A 51 9.23 -10.82 -1.11
CA ALA A 51 9.46 -11.14 -2.51
C ALA A 51 9.05 -9.99 -3.44
N LEU A 52 7.90 -9.36 -3.20
CA LEU A 52 7.45 -8.20 -3.96
C LEU A 52 8.41 -7.01 -3.81
N ILE A 53 9.01 -6.80 -2.63
CA ILE A 53 10.00 -5.75 -2.37
C ILE A 53 11.31 -6.00 -3.16
N GLU A 54 11.72 -7.25 -3.27
CA GLU A 54 12.95 -7.64 -4.00
C GLU A 54 12.72 -7.77 -5.51
N GLN A 55 11.45 -7.76 -5.94
CA GLN A 55 11.08 -7.87 -7.35
C GLN A 55 11.59 -6.68 -8.16
N ARG A 56 12.10 -6.96 -9.36
CA ARG A 56 12.40 -5.92 -10.34
C ARG A 56 11.11 -5.54 -11.07
N PHE A 57 10.81 -4.25 -11.07
CA PHE A 57 9.74 -3.66 -11.84
C PHE A 57 10.35 -2.90 -13.03
N ASP A 58 9.85 -3.12 -14.22
CA ASP A 58 10.39 -2.56 -15.46
C ASP A 58 9.49 -1.50 -16.12
N GLY A 59 8.23 -1.37 -15.63
CA GLY A 59 7.28 -0.38 -16.13
C GLY A 59 6.74 -0.63 -17.54
N GLY A 60 7.48 -1.33 -18.36
CA GLY A 60 7.12 -1.68 -19.73
C GLY A 60 6.58 -0.53 -20.60
N THR A 61 6.12 -0.84 -21.79
CA THR A 61 5.66 0.18 -22.75
C THR A 61 4.22 0.62 -22.49
N LEU A 62 4.01 1.91 -22.17
CA LEU A 62 2.68 2.51 -22.14
C LEU A 62 2.21 2.87 -23.56
N ARG A 63 1.00 2.44 -23.94
CA ARG A 63 0.34 2.82 -25.18
C ARG A 63 -0.93 3.59 -24.91
N LEU A 64 -0.99 4.83 -25.43
CA LEU A 64 -2.22 5.64 -25.43
C LEU A 64 -3.12 5.18 -26.58
N GLY A 65 -4.26 4.57 -26.23
CA GLY A 65 -5.23 4.08 -27.19
C GLY A 65 -6.25 5.13 -27.64
N ARG A 66 -7.41 4.67 -28.06
CA ARG A 66 -8.47 5.53 -28.60
C ARG A 66 -9.03 6.50 -27.57
N VAL A 67 -9.52 7.65 -28.05
CA VAL A 67 -10.30 8.58 -27.25
C VAL A 67 -11.68 7.99 -26.99
N LEU A 68 -12.02 7.80 -25.70
CA LEU A 68 -13.31 7.24 -25.26
C LEU A 68 -14.35 8.34 -24.99
N GLY A 69 -13.90 9.58 -24.79
CA GLY A 69 -14.75 10.74 -24.54
C GLY A 69 -13.94 12.01 -24.32
N ARG A 70 -14.58 13.13 -24.54
CA ARG A 70 -14.04 14.47 -24.27
C ARG A 70 -15.10 15.34 -23.64
N ASN A 71 -14.68 16.21 -22.74
CA ASN A 71 -15.47 17.30 -22.20
C ASN A 71 -14.56 18.54 -22.03
N SER A 72 -15.08 19.64 -21.53
CA SER A 72 -14.30 20.88 -21.34
C SER A 72 -13.17 20.73 -20.31
N ALA A 73 -13.22 19.74 -19.41
CA ALA A 73 -12.27 19.60 -18.33
C ALA A 73 -11.16 18.58 -18.60
N TYR A 74 -11.45 17.51 -19.38
CA TYR A 74 -10.46 16.47 -19.66
C TYR A 74 -10.82 15.63 -20.89
N THR A 75 -9.81 14.92 -21.42
CA THR A 75 -9.95 13.86 -22.42
C THR A 75 -9.75 12.49 -21.75
N ARG A 76 -10.68 11.56 -21.98
CA ARG A 76 -10.63 10.16 -21.54
C ARG A 76 -10.11 9.27 -22.66
N ARG A 77 -9.09 8.44 -22.38
CA ARG A 77 -8.49 7.51 -23.34
C ARG A 77 -8.43 6.10 -22.76
N SER A 78 -8.49 5.09 -23.62
CA SER A 78 -8.00 3.75 -23.26
C SER A 78 -6.47 3.77 -23.23
N ILE A 79 -5.91 2.89 -22.40
CA ILE A 79 -4.46 2.65 -22.34
C ILE A 79 -4.19 1.16 -22.24
N THR A 80 -2.96 0.75 -22.59
CA THR A 80 -2.37 -0.52 -22.17
C THR A 80 -0.93 -0.28 -21.75
N TYR A 81 -0.42 -1.14 -20.87
CA TYR A 81 0.98 -1.13 -20.44
C TYR A 81 1.42 -2.56 -20.10
N GLU A 82 2.73 -2.81 -20.07
CA GLU A 82 3.29 -4.10 -19.73
C GLU A 82 3.49 -4.23 -18.21
N SER A 83 3.23 -5.42 -17.64
CA SER A 83 3.42 -5.71 -16.23
C SER A 83 3.71 -7.20 -16.02
N GLY A 84 4.94 -7.54 -15.63
CA GLY A 84 5.32 -8.93 -15.35
C GLY A 84 5.13 -9.88 -16.55
N GLY A 85 5.34 -9.37 -17.76
CA GLY A 85 5.15 -10.10 -19.02
C GLY A 85 3.69 -10.17 -19.50
N LEU A 86 2.77 -9.48 -18.82
CA LEU A 86 1.35 -9.38 -19.19
C LEU A 86 1.04 -7.98 -19.74
N THR A 87 0.13 -7.89 -20.70
CA THR A 87 -0.45 -6.62 -21.13
C THR A 87 -1.63 -6.28 -20.23
N ILE A 88 -1.57 -5.13 -19.56
CA ILE A 88 -2.62 -4.65 -18.66
C ILE A 88 -3.37 -3.50 -19.32
N SER A 89 -4.70 -3.58 -19.36
CA SER A 89 -5.57 -2.52 -19.85
C SER A 89 -5.95 -1.52 -18.77
N GLY A 90 -6.46 -0.38 -19.19
CA GLY A 90 -6.96 0.65 -18.29
C GLY A 90 -7.47 1.87 -19.03
N ILE A 91 -7.72 2.92 -18.27
CA ILE A 91 -8.05 4.22 -18.82
C ILE A 91 -7.18 5.33 -18.23
N MET A 92 -7.00 6.38 -19.02
CA MET A 92 -6.36 7.62 -18.59
C MET A 92 -7.27 8.81 -18.86
N ASN A 93 -7.55 9.60 -17.82
CA ASN A 93 -8.19 10.89 -17.94
C ASN A 93 -7.11 11.97 -17.88
N VAL A 94 -6.96 12.74 -18.98
CA VAL A 94 -5.96 13.80 -19.11
C VAL A 94 -6.64 15.14 -19.00
N PRO A 95 -6.38 15.96 -17.97
CA PRO A 95 -6.94 17.30 -17.85
C PRO A 95 -6.64 18.17 -19.05
N SER A 96 -7.54 19.12 -19.35
CA SER A 96 -7.33 20.14 -20.38
C SER A 96 -6.39 21.25 -19.87
N GLY A 97 -5.49 21.74 -20.72
CA GLY A 97 -4.53 22.81 -20.43
C GLY A 97 -3.12 22.48 -20.89
N ASP A 98 -2.26 23.49 -20.91
CA ASP A 98 -0.90 23.43 -21.49
C ASP A 98 0.20 23.27 -20.42
N ARG A 99 -0.14 22.70 -19.28
CA ARG A 99 0.80 22.44 -18.18
C ARG A 99 0.94 20.95 -17.91
N ARG A 100 1.98 20.56 -17.17
CA ARG A 100 2.10 19.21 -16.60
C ARG A 100 1.21 19.08 -15.36
N PHE A 101 0.61 17.91 -15.19
CA PHE A 101 -0.30 17.61 -14.09
C PHE A 101 0.21 16.41 -13.29
N PRO A 102 0.11 16.42 -11.95
CA PRO A 102 0.45 15.27 -11.12
C PRO A 102 -0.35 14.03 -11.53
N LEU A 103 0.29 12.85 -11.40
CA LEU A 103 -0.30 11.57 -11.73
C LEU A 103 -0.98 10.95 -10.52
N LEU A 104 -2.16 10.36 -10.72
CA LEU A 104 -2.82 9.50 -9.74
C LEU A 104 -3.07 8.12 -10.33
N ILE A 105 -2.56 7.09 -9.67
CA ILE A 105 -2.91 5.69 -9.94
C ILE A 105 -4.13 5.33 -9.10
N LEU A 106 -5.22 4.95 -9.76
CA LEU A 106 -6.46 4.55 -9.11
C LEU A 106 -6.62 3.04 -9.11
N ASN A 107 -6.78 2.49 -7.92
CA ASN A 107 -6.87 1.08 -7.61
C ASN A 107 -8.30 0.73 -7.17
N HIS A 108 -9.06 0.04 -8.04
CA HIS A 108 -10.47 -0.28 -7.79
C HIS A 108 -10.66 -1.42 -6.78
N GLY A 109 -11.85 -1.50 -6.19
CA GLY A 109 -12.30 -2.61 -5.34
C GLY A 109 -12.60 -3.87 -6.15
N TYR A 110 -12.92 -4.97 -5.46
CA TYR A 110 -13.30 -6.20 -6.13
C TYR A 110 -14.57 -5.99 -6.98
N ILE A 111 -14.45 -6.38 -8.24
CA ILE A 111 -15.54 -6.56 -9.19
C ILE A 111 -15.23 -7.91 -9.86
N ASP A 112 -16.25 -8.72 -10.08
CA ASP A 112 -16.05 -10.01 -10.73
C ASP A 112 -15.43 -9.82 -12.12
N PRO A 113 -14.28 -10.45 -12.41
CA PRO A 113 -13.63 -10.33 -13.72
C PRO A 113 -14.53 -10.65 -14.91
N ASP A 114 -15.45 -11.62 -14.77
CA ASP A 114 -16.34 -12.07 -15.85
C ASP A 114 -17.34 -10.99 -16.29
N VAL A 115 -17.62 -10.01 -15.44
CA VAL A 115 -18.56 -8.89 -15.72
C VAL A 115 -17.89 -7.52 -15.71
N TYR A 116 -16.58 -7.48 -15.49
CA TYR A 116 -15.84 -6.23 -15.43
C TYR A 116 -15.69 -5.57 -16.81
N MET A 117 -15.84 -4.26 -16.85
CA MET A 117 -15.60 -3.45 -18.04
C MET A 117 -14.48 -2.45 -17.80
N THR A 118 -13.64 -2.22 -18.80
CA THR A 118 -12.50 -1.28 -18.76
C THR A 118 -12.87 0.04 -18.08
N GLY A 119 -12.12 0.37 -17.02
CA GLY A 119 -12.32 1.57 -16.22
C GLY A 119 -13.53 1.54 -15.31
N GLN A 120 -14.11 0.38 -15.04
CA GLN A 120 -15.17 0.21 -14.06
C GLN A 120 -14.61 0.38 -12.64
N GLY A 121 -15.48 0.83 -11.73
CA GLY A 121 -15.07 1.20 -10.39
C GLY A 121 -14.47 2.61 -10.33
N LEU A 122 -14.62 3.27 -9.19
CA LEU A 122 -14.11 4.63 -8.94
C LEU A 122 -14.48 5.68 -9.99
N ARG A 123 -15.56 5.49 -10.76
CA ARG A 123 -15.92 6.41 -11.86
C ARG A 123 -16.16 7.84 -11.40
N ARG A 124 -16.78 8.03 -10.24
CA ARG A 124 -17.00 9.36 -9.64
C ARG A 124 -15.68 10.01 -9.27
N GLU A 125 -14.77 9.23 -8.68
CA GLU A 125 -13.44 9.65 -8.27
C GLU A 125 -12.57 9.99 -9.48
N GLN A 126 -12.63 9.19 -10.54
CA GLN A 126 -11.92 9.45 -11.81
C GLN A 126 -12.32 10.82 -12.40
N ASP A 127 -13.63 11.09 -12.53
CA ASP A 127 -14.12 12.37 -13.05
C ASP A 127 -13.78 13.53 -12.11
N TYR A 128 -14.01 13.35 -10.82
CA TYR A 128 -13.79 14.40 -9.83
C TYR A 128 -12.35 14.85 -9.74
N LEU A 129 -11.40 13.93 -9.80
CA LEU A 129 -9.97 14.20 -9.71
C LEU A 129 -9.43 14.79 -11.01
N ALA A 130 -9.85 14.26 -12.18
CA ALA A 130 -9.45 14.80 -13.47
C ALA A 130 -9.89 16.26 -13.66
N ARG A 131 -11.13 16.60 -13.26
CA ARG A 131 -11.63 18.00 -13.26
C ARG A 131 -10.86 18.92 -12.33
N ARG A 132 -10.03 18.40 -11.43
CA ARG A 132 -9.23 19.17 -10.46
C ARG A 132 -7.75 19.22 -10.78
N GLY A 133 -7.43 18.80 -12.01
CA GLY A 133 -6.08 18.96 -12.55
C GLY A 133 -5.13 17.83 -12.12
N PHE A 134 -5.63 16.61 -12.01
CA PHE A 134 -4.80 15.40 -11.89
C PHE A 134 -4.94 14.58 -13.16
N VAL A 135 -3.84 14.09 -13.71
CA VAL A 135 -3.88 12.96 -14.63
C VAL A 135 -4.27 11.73 -13.82
N VAL A 136 -5.33 11.06 -14.25
CA VAL A 136 -5.86 9.90 -13.54
C VAL A 136 -5.69 8.66 -14.41
N LEU A 137 -4.81 7.74 -14.01
CA LEU A 137 -4.70 6.42 -14.58
C LEU A 137 -5.43 5.42 -13.69
N HIS A 138 -6.48 4.81 -14.21
CA HIS A 138 -7.21 3.73 -13.57
C HIS A 138 -6.80 2.42 -14.25
N THR A 139 -6.10 1.55 -13.53
CA THR A 139 -5.71 0.22 -14.01
C THR A 139 -6.87 -0.75 -13.89
N ASP A 140 -7.03 -1.62 -14.88
CA ASP A 140 -8.02 -2.70 -14.83
C ASP A 140 -7.51 -3.91 -14.02
N TYR A 141 -6.20 -4.04 -13.81
CA TYR A 141 -5.45 -5.20 -13.33
C TYR A 141 -5.49 -6.39 -14.30
N ARG A 142 -4.57 -7.34 -14.12
CA ARG A 142 -4.64 -8.66 -14.77
C ARG A 142 -5.97 -9.37 -14.52
N ASN A 143 -6.42 -10.20 -15.42
CA ASN A 143 -7.70 -10.90 -15.41
C ASN A 143 -8.94 -10.01 -15.59
N HIS A 144 -8.81 -8.73 -15.89
CA HIS A 144 -9.96 -7.82 -16.02
C HIS A 144 -9.98 -7.17 -17.40
N ALA A 145 -11.18 -7.11 -18.00
CA ALA A 145 -11.46 -6.46 -19.29
C ALA A 145 -10.57 -6.95 -20.44
N GLN A 146 -9.65 -6.12 -20.95
CA GLN A 146 -8.72 -6.47 -22.04
C GLN A 146 -7.30 -6.75 -21.54
N SER A 147 -7.12 -6.89 -20.23
CA SER A 147 -5.84 -7.33 -19.67
C SER A 147 -5.64 -8.82 -19.89
N ASP A 148 -4.39 -9.23 -20.00
CA ASP A 148 -4.03 -10.64 -20.05
C ASP A 148 -4.37 -11.36 -18.73
N ASP A 149 -4.57 -12.67 -18.84
CA ASP A 149 -4.96 -13.53 -17.74
C ASP A 149 -3.76 -14.07 -16.95
N ASP A 150 -3.92 -14.12 -15.63
CA ASP A 150 -3.06 -14.82 -14.70
C ASP A 150 -3.92 -15.79 -13.85
N PRO A 151 -3.94 -17.08 -14.17
CA PRO A 151 -4.78 -18.07 -13.49
C PRO A 151 -4.35 -18.34 -12.04
N ARG A 152 -3.22 -17.79 -11.61
CA ARG A 152 -2.68 -17.91 -10.26
C ARG A 152 -3.04 -16.75 -9.35
N ALA A 153 -3.57 -15.66 -9.88
CA ALA A 153 -3.79 -14.41 -9.15
C ALA A 153 -4.49 -14.59 -7.79
N ASP A 154 -5.59 -15.34 -7.74
CA ASP A 154 -6.30 -15.62 -6.49
C ASP A 154 -5.50 -16.54 -5.54
N LEU A 155 -4.81 -17.56 -6.06
CA LEU A 155 -3.93 -18.44 -5.29
C LEU A 155 -2.77 -17.64 -4.67
N GLU A 156 -2.24 -16.68 -5.39
CA GLU A 156 -1.15 -15.81 -4.97
C GLU A 156 -1.62 -14.57 -4.19
N LEU A 157 -2.82 -14.62 -3.61
CA LEU A 157 -3.38 -13.55 -2.78
C LEU A 157 -3.37 -12.17 -3.48
N ARG A 158 -3.48 -12.19 -4.81
CA ARG A 158 -3.51 -11.00 -5.68
C ARG A 158 -2.27 -10.11 -5.50
N MET A 159 -1.09 -10.70 -5.27
CA MET A 159 0.17 -9.94 -5.21
C MET A 159 0.44 -9.25 -6.56
N GLY A 160 0.12 -9.90 -7.68
CA GLY A 160 0.27 -9.35 -9.02
C GLY A 160 -0.51 -8.06 -9.27
N TYR A 161 -1.62 -7.80 -8.58
CA TYR A 161 -2.33 -6.52 -8.72
C TYR A 161 -1.52 -5.33 -8.16
N ALA A 162 -0.69 -5.57 -7.15
CA ALA A 162 0.22 -4.54 -6.67
C ALA A 162 1.37 -4.30 -7.64
N GLU A 163 1.86 -5.36 -8.29
CA GLU A 163 2.81 -5.25 -9.40
C GLU A 163 2.22 -4.44 -10.55
N ASP A 164 0.97 -4.70 -10.95
CA ASP A 164 0.28 -3.95 -12.01
C ASP A 164 0.18 -2.46 -11.66
N ALA A 165 -0.11 -2.11 -10.38
CA ALA A 165 -0.18 -0.72 -9.94
C ALA A 165 1.18 -0.01 -9.94
N VAL A 166 2.27 -0.71 -9.57
CA VAL A 166 3.65 -0.19 -9.64
C VAL A 166 4.05 0.04 -11.10
N ASN A 167 3.84 -0.97 -11.95
CA ASN A 167 4.21 -0.89 -13.36
C ASN A 167 3.39 0.15 -14.12
N ALA A 168 2.12 0.40 -13.74
CA ALA A 168 1.33 1.50 -14.28
C ALA A 168 2.01 2.88 -14.07
N ALA A 169 2.53 3.12 -12.87
CA ALA A 169 3.23 4.36 -12.56
C ALA A 169 4.58 4.47 -13.30
N LEU A 170 5.35 3.39 -13.32
CA LEU A 170 6.63 3.33 -14.03
C LEU A 170 6.47 3.49 -15.54
N ALA A 171 5.47 2.82 -16.14
CA ALA A 171 5.17 2.93 -17.57
C ALA A 171 4.83 4.37 -17.99
N VAL A 172 4.11 5.13 -17.12
CA VAL A 172 3.85 6.55 -17.38
C VAL A 172 5.12 7.37 -17.27
N ARG A 173 5.96 7.10 -16.25
CA ARG A 173 7.25 7.79 -16.07
C ARG A 173 8.16 7.56 -17.27
N GLU A 174 8.30 6.32 -17.74
CA GLU A 174 9.14 5.96 -18.88
C GLU A 174 8.62 6.53 -20.21
N ALA A 175 7.30 6.64 -20.35
CA ALA A 175 6.69 7.22 -21.57
C ALA A 175 6.97 8.72 -21.73
N GLY A 176 7.41 9.44 -20.71
CA GLY A 176 7.79 10.85 -20.78
C GLY A 176 6.68 11.75 -21.33
N LEU A 177 5.43 11.52 -20.93
CA LEU A 177 4.28 12.21 -21.50
C LEU A 177 4.32 13.73 -21.18
N PRO A 178 4.23 14.63 -22.16
CA PRO A 178 4.46 16.07 -21.95
C PRO A 178 3.44 16.73 -21.03
N PHE A 179 2.30 16.11 -20.79
CA PHE A 179 1.24 16.60 -19.92
C PHE A 179 1.26 15.97 -18.52
N VAL A 180 2.18 15.03 -18.24
CA VAL A 180 2.31 14.39 -16.92
C VAL A 180 3.50 14.97 -16.18
N ASP A 181 3.30 15.31 -14.91
CA ASP A 181 4.35 15.52 -13.94
C ASP A 181 4.60 14.22 -13.20
N ASP A 182 5.55 13.47 -13.70
CA ASP A 182 5.87 12.12 -13.29
C ASP A 182 6.82 12.03 -12.09
N ASP A 183 7.26 13.19 -11.57
CA ASP A 183 7.92 13.32 -10.27
C ASP A 183 6.92 13.49 -9.12
N ARG A 184 5.61 13.61 -9.42
CA ARG A 184 4.53 13.82 -8.46
C ARG A 184 3.44 12.79 -8.66
N ILE A 185 3.57 11.65 -7.97
CA ILE A 185 2.69 10.48 -8.14
C ILE A 185 1.98 10.14 -6.84
N GLY A 186 0.66 10.12 -6.87
CA GLY A 186 -0.17 9.64 -5.77
C GLY A 186 -0.95 8.38 -6.12
N MET A 187 -1.46 7.70 -5.10
CA MET A 187 -2.40 6.57 -5.26
C MET A 187 -3.71 6.81 -4.55
N VAL A 188 -4.79 6.29 -5.14
CA VAL A 188 -6.12 6.26 -4.53
C VAL A 188 -6.67 4.84 -4.65
N GLY A 189 -6.89 4.16 -3.53
CA GLY A 189 -7.41 2.79 -3.52
C GLY A 189 -8.70 2.66 -2.71
N ARG A 190 -9.66 1.87 -3.22
CA ARG A 190 -10.89 1.54 -2.48
C ARG A 190 -11.00 0.05 -2.23
N SER A 191 -11.43 -0.35 -1.02
CA SER A 191 -11.71 -1.75 -0.69
C SER A 191 -10.49 -2.64 -0.96
N MET A 192 -10.58 -3.65 -1.82
CA MET A 192 -9.45 -4.44 -2.32
C MET A 192 -8.33 -3.56 -2.88
N GLY A 193 -8.67 -2.51 -3.63
CA GLY A 193 -7.69 -1.55 -4.16
C GLY A 193 -6.91 -0.81 -3.07
N GLY A 194 -7.44 -0.72 -1.86
CA GLY A 194 -6.69 -0.23 -0.70
C GLY A 194 -5.54 -1.16 -0.31
N ALA A 195 -5.77 -2.49 -0.32
CA ALA A 195 -4.68 -3.45 -0.10
C ALA A 195 -3.66 -3.44 -1.24
N VAL A 196 -4.12 -3.30 -2.49
CA VAL A 196 -3.24 -3.12 -3.66
C VAL A 196 -2.34 -1.90 -3.45
N SER A 197 -2.92 -0.75 -3.09
CA SER A 197 -2.16 0.49 -2.82
C SER A 197 -1.16 0.34 -1.68
N MET A 198 -1.53 -0.31 -0.58
CA MET A 198 -0.60 -0.56 0.53
C MET A 198 0.58 -1.43 0.11
N LYS A 199 0.32 -2.54 -0.61
CA LYS A 199 1.37 -3.44 -1.12
C LYS A 199 2.30 -2.73 -2.12
N ALA A 200 1.73 -1.97 -3.08
CA ALA A 200 2.50 -1.21 -4.07
C ALA A 200 3.40 -0.15 -3.42
N ALA A 201 2.87 0.61 -2.45
CA ALA A 201 3.63 1.62 -1.71
C ALA A 201 4.75 1.00 -0.84
N ILE A 202 4.52 -0.18 -0.25
CA ILE A 202 5.54 -0.93 0.50
C ILE A 202 6.64 -1.44 -0.44
N ALA A 203 6.27 -1.95 -1.61
CA ALA A 203 7.24 -2.47 -2.58
C ALA A 203 8.13 -1.36 -3.14
N ARG A 204 7.53 -0.20 -3.50
CA ARG A 204 8.22 0.94 -4.11
C ARG A 204 7.86 2.25 -3.39
N PRO A 205 8.38 2.44 -2.17
CA PRO A 205 8.11 3.65 -1.39
C PRO A 205 8.69 4.93 -2.01
N ASP A 206 9.68 4.78 -2.89
CA ASP A 206 10.34 5.84 -3.64
C ASP A 206 9.52 6.38 -4.82
N LEU A 207 8.45 5.69 -5.19
CA LEU A 207 7.66 5.98 -6.39
C LEU A 207 6.43 6.86 -6.10
N PHE A 208 5.96 6.88 -4.86
CA PHE A 208 4.69 7.51 -4.51
C PHE A 208 4.85 8.55 -3.39
N ASP A 209 4.26 9.74 -3.58
CA ASP A 209 4.36 10.87 -2.66
C ASP A 209 3.15 10.99 -1.72
N ALA A 210 2.05 10.33 -2.03
CA ALA A 210 0.82 10.36 -1.23
C ALA A 210 -0.07 9.16 -1.50
N VAL A 211 -0.72 8.61 -0.45
CA VAL A 211 -1.66 7.49 -0.58
C VAL A 211 -2.99 7.82 0.08
N VAL A 212 -4.09 7.57 -0.62
CA VAL A 212 -5.46 7.74 -0.14
C VAL A 212 -6.19 6.40 -0.18
N LEU A 213 -6.73 5.98 0.96
CA LEU A 213 -7.45 4.71 1.10
C LEU A 213 -8.92 4.97 1.45
N PHE A 214 -9.84 4.41 0.66
CA PHE A 214 -11.28 4.46 0.92
C PHE A 214 -11.81 3.10 1.33
N ALA A 215 -12.43 3.00 2.50
CA ALA A 215 -13.11 1.78 2.95
C ALA A 215 -12.25 0.52 2.68
N SER A 216 -10.96 0.59 3.03
CA SER A 216 -9.97 -0.44 2.68
C SER A 216 -10.27 -1.76 3.38
N VAL A 217 -9.96 -2.87 2.72
CA VAL A 217 -9.89 -4.18 3.36
C VAL A 217 -8.80 -4.19 4.43
N SER A 218 -8.74 -5.23 5.26
CA SER A 218 -7.75 -5.34 6.33
C SER A 218 -6.31 -5.30 5.80
N SER A 219 -5.42 -4.65 6.56
CA SER A 219 -3.97 -4.75 6.34
C SER A 219 -3.37 -6.09 6.80
N ASN A 220 -4.19 -6.96 7.42
CA ASN A 220 -3.86 -8.36 7.73
C ASN A 220 -4.43 -9.28 6.65
N ALA A 221 -3.57 -10.04 5.97
CA ALA A 221 -3.98 -10.94 4.89
C ALA A 221 -4.91 -12.07 5.37
N ALA A 222 -4.71 -12.57 6.59
CA ALA A 222 -5.54 -13.62 7.18
C ALA A 222 -6.98 -13.15 7.42
N ASP A 223 -7.21 -11.89 7.83
CA ASP A 223 -8.55 -11.32 7.98
C ASP A 223 -9.30 -11.36 6.65
N ASN A 224 -8.63 -10.95 5.56
CA ASN A 224 -9.20 -10.91 4.22
C ASN A 224 -9.52 -12.32 3.71
N TYR A 225 -8.58 -13.27 3.88
CA TYR A 225 -8.80 -14.67 3.54
C TYR A 225 -10.01 -15.24 4.28
N ASN A 226 -10.07 -15.08 5.60
CA ASN A 226 -11.16 -15.61 6.43
C ASN A 226 -12.52 -15.02 6.06
N ARG A 227 -12.56 -13.70 5.72
CA ARG A 227 -13.84 -13.03 5.39
C ARG A 227 -14.33 -13.33 3.98
N TRP A 228 -13.45 -13.25 2.98
CA TRP A 228 -13.84 -13.21 1.58
C TRP A 228 -13.66 -14.51 0.82
N ILE A 229 -12.85 -15.45 1.37
CA ILE A 229 -12.52 -16.68 0.69
C ILE A 229 -13.00 -17.89 1.50
N ARG A 230 -12.52 -18.04 2.74
CA ARG A 230 -12.81 -19.23 3.56
C ARG A 230 -14.29 -19.37 3.93
N ARG A 231 -14.98 -18.26 4.19
CA ARG A 231 -16.41 -18.25 4.56
C ARG A 231 -17.37 -18.28 3.37
N ASP A 232 -16.88 -17.98 2.19
CA ASP A 232 -17.69 -17.98 0.97
C ASP A 232 -17.74 -19.39 0.37
N ARG A 233 -18.91 -20.02 0.40
CA ARG A 233 -19.11 -21.36 -0.14
C ARG A 233 -18.84 -21.45 -1.63
N SER A 234 -19.11 -20.41 -2.40
CA SER A 234 -18.83 -20.35 -3.83
C SER A 234 -17.32 -20.39 -4.11
N ARG A 235 -16.51 -19.94 -3.15
CA ARG A 235 -15.03 -19.89 -3.21
C ARG A 235 -14.35 -21.08 -2.52
N SER A 236 -15.10 -22.13 -2.12
CA SER A 236 -14.53 -23.28 -1.42
C SER A 236 -13.41 -24.00 -2.22
N GLY A 237 -13.47 -23.96 -3.55
CA GLY A 237 -12.42 -24.51 -4.42
C GLY A 237 -11.10 -23.80 -4.27
N ILE A 238 -11.11 -22.47 -4.36
CA ILE A 238 -9.88 -21.66 -4.18
C ILE A 238 -9.41 -21.67 -2.73
N ALA A 239 -10.31 -21.69 -1.75
CA ALA A 239 -9.94 -21.83 -0.33
C ALA A 239 -9.10 -23.09 -0.10
N ARG A 240 -9.57 -24.26 -0.57
CA ARG A 240 -8.80 -25.53 -0.46
C ARG A 240 -7.47 -25.49 -1.19
N ARG A 241 -7.38 -24.79 -2.34
CA ARG A 241 -6.11 -24.64 -3.09
C ARG A 241 -5.11 -23.80 -2.29
N ILE A 242 -5.55 -22.69 -1.70
CA ILE A 242 -4.74 -21.81 -0.86
C ILE A 242 -4.23 -22.58 0.37
N GLU A 243 -5.14 -23.27 1.11
CA GLU A 243 -4.76 -24.01 2.31
C GLU A 243 -3.79 -25.17 2.00
N ARG A 244 -3.96 -25.88 0.88
CA ARG A 244 -3.00 -26.91 0.46
C ARG A 244 -1.64 -26.35 0.05
N ALA A 245 -1.60 -25.18 -0.55
CA ALA A 245 -0.36 -24.59 -1.05
C ALA A 245 0.41 -23.85 0.06
N TRP A 246 -0.32 -23.14 0.94
CA TRP A 246 0.26 -22.18 1.87
C TRP A 246 -0.04 -22.47 3.34
N GLY A 247 -0.92 -23.40 3.66
CA GLY A 247 -1.46 -23.63 4.99
C GLY A 247 -2.55 -22.64 5.37
N ALA A 248 -3.43 -23.02 6.29
CA ALA A 248 -4.40 -22.11 6.87
C ALA A 248 -3.71 -21.05 7.77
N PRO A 249 -4.36 -19.92 8.08
CA PRO A 249 -3.76 -18.89 8.94
C PRO A 249 -3.28 -19.39 10.30
N GLU A 250 -3.99 -20.34 10.88
CA GLU A 250 -3.66 -21.00 12.15
C GLU A 250 -2.50 -21.99 12.05
N ASP A 251 -2.32 -22.61 10.86
CA ASP A 251 -1.30 -23.65 10.63
C ASP A 251 0.03 -23.06 10.16
N ASN A 252 0.00 -21.93 9.43
CA ASN A 252 1.19 -21.27 8.91
C ASN A 252 1.15 -19.75 9.13
N PRO A 253 1.16 -19.27 10.38
CA PRO A 253 1.08 -17.84 10.71
C PRO A 253 2.22 -17.03 10.11
N ALA A 254 3.39 -17.60 9.88
CA ALA A 254 4.55 -16.94 9.30
C ALA A 254 4.30 -16.53 7.84
N PHE A 255 3.71 -17.41 7.03
CA PHE A 255 3.32 -17.09 5.65
C PHE A 255 2.33 -15.92 5.62
N TRP A 256 1.27 -16.00 6.44
CA TRP A 256 0.23 -14.96 6.47
C TRP A 256 0.76 -13.62 7.00
N ALA A 257 1.70 -13.66 7.94
CA ALA A 257 2.41 -12.46 8.39
C ALA A 257 3.25 -11.84 7.26
N ALA A 258 3.98 -12.64 6.48
CA ALA A 258 4.78 -12.19 5.35
C ALA A 258 3.93 -11.64 4.19
N ALA A 259 2.66 -12.07 4.07
CA ALA A 259 1.70 -11.57 3.09
C ALA A 259 0.92 -10.32 3.56
N SER A 260 1.08 -9.89 4.83
CA SER A 260 0.28 -8.85 5.48
C SER A 260 0.98 -7.48 5.45
N PRO A 261 0.43 -6.45 4.76
CA PRO A 261 0.97 -5.09 4.72
C PRO A 261 1.34 -4.49 6.06
N GLN A 262 0.54 -4.75 7.12
CA GLN A 262 0.76 -4.17 8.45
C GLN A 262 2.13 -4.45 9.06
N ASN A 263 2.83 -5.49 8.62
CA ASN A 263 4.14 -5.89 9.14
C ASN A 263 5.31 -5.21 8.39
N PHE A 264 5.01 -4.34 7.41
CA PHE A 264 5.99 -3.66 6.55
C PHE A 264 5.70 -2.16 6.41
N PHE A 265 4.90 -1.59 7.31
CA PHE A 265 4.57 -0.16 7.25
C PHE A 265 5.75 0.76 7.58
N ASP A 266 6.79 0.26 8.22
CA ASP A 266 8.08 0.94 8.39
C ASP A 266 8.77 1.33 7.08
N ARG A 267 8.36 0.72 5.97
CA ARG A 267 8.83 1.07 4.62
C ARG A 267 8.10 2.25 4.00
N LEU A 268 6.94 2.64 4.51
CA LEU A 268 6.16 3.75 3.97
C LEU A 268 6.80 5.09 4.35
N THR A 269 7.26 5.82 3.35
CA THR A 269 7.90 7.14 3.53
C THR A 269 6.94 8.31 3.27
N MET A 270 5.83 8.03 2.57
CA MET A 270 4.84 9.01 2.19
C MET A 270 3.69 9.10 3.20
N PRO A 271 3.00 10.26 3.30
CA PRO A 271 1.80 10.40 4.10
C PRO A 271 0.62 9.59 3.54
N VAL A 272 -0.25 9.11 4.44
CA VAL A 272 -1.42 8.30 4.12
C VAL A 272 -2.67 8.87 4.78
N ILE A 273 -3.76 9.05 4.01
CA ILE A 273 -5.08 9.29 4.60
C ILE A 273 -6.04 8.14 4.30
N LEU A 274 -6.86 7.83 5.30
CA LEU A 274 -7.91 6.83 5.20
C LEU A 274 -9.27 7.52 5.34
N HIS A 275 -10.23 7.12 4.52
CA HIS A 275 -11.64 7.50 4.62
C HIS A 275 -12.47 6.25 4.86
N HIS A 276 -13.33 6.24 5.90
CA HIS A 276 -14.16 5.08 6.21
C HIS A 276 -15.53 5.48 6.79
N GLY A 277 -16.59 4.87 6.28
CA GLY A 277 -17.93 5.04 6.79
C GLY A 277 -18.17 4.21 8.05
N THR A 278 -18.91 4.76 9.03
CA THR A 278 -19.17 4.03 10.29
C THR A 278 -20.17 2.90 10.12
N ASN A 279 -20.97 2.92 9.04
CA ASN A 279 -21.98 1.90 8.71
C ASN A 279 -21.54 1.01 7.52
N ASP A 280 -20.23 0.82 7.35
CA ASP A 280 -19.67 -0.07 6.33
C ASP A 280 -19.84 -1.54 6.75
N ASP A 281 -20.78 -2.24 6.14
CA ASP A 281 -21.09 -3.66 6.35
C ASP A 281 -20.19 -4.60 5.54
N THR A 282 -19.53 -4.06 4.53
CA THR A 282 -18.61 -4.77 3.63
C THR A 282 -17.23 -4.90 4.27
N CYS A 283 -16.59 -3.77 4.57
CA CYS A 283 -15.31 -3.71 5.27
C CYS A 283 -15.52 -3.10 6.67
N PRO A 284 -15.42 -3.86 7.76
CA PRO A 284 -15.60 -3.29 9.09
C PRO A 284 -14.64 -2.13 9.37
N ILE A 285 -15.16 -1.02 9.88
CA ILE A 285 -14.36 0.19 10.19
C ILE A 285 -13.17 -0.10 11.12
N VAL A 286 -13.28 -1.11 11.99
CA VAL A 286 -12.18 -1.55 12.87
C VAL A 286 -10.91 -1.93 12.10
N TRP A 287 -11.03 -2.35 10.85
CA TRP A 287 -9.87 -2.63 10.01
C TRP A 287 -9.09 -1.37 9.67
N SER A 288 -9.76 -0.28 9.31
CA SER A 288 -9.09 1.01 9.10
C SER A 288 -8.52 1.61 10.39
N GLN A 289 -9.20 1.41 11.53
CA GLN A 289 -8.71 1.83 12.84
C GLN A 289 -7.41 1.09 13.22
N ARG A 290 -7.36 -0.24 13.01
CA ARG A 290 -6.15 -1.05 13.21
C ARG A 290 -5.04 -0.66 12.24
N THR A 291 -5.36 -0.47 10.97
CA THR A 291 -4.41 -0.08 9.92
C THR A 291 -3.76 1.27 10.24
N VAL A 292 -4.54 2.31 10.55
CA VAL A 292 -3.97 3.64 10.88
C VAL A 292 -3.15 3.59 12.16
N THR A 293 -3.56 2.80 13.15
CA THR A 293 -2.81 2.60 14.38
C THR A 293 -1.46 1.93 14.12
N ALA A 294 -1.43 0.88 13.26
CA ALA A 294 -0.21 0.19 12.89
C ALA A 294 0.73 1.10 12.07
N MET A 295 0.20 1.87 11.12
CA MET A 295 0.96 2.87 10.34
C MET A 295 1.62 3.91 11.26
N ARG A 296 0.88 4.48 12.22
CA ARG A 296 1.43 5.45 13.18
C ARG A 296 2.51 4.86 14.07
N ARG A 297 2.35 3.61 14.52
CA ARG A 297 3.39 2.90 15.31
C ARG A 297 4.67 2.68 14.50
N ALA A 298 4.55 2.54 13.19
CA ALA A 298 5.67 2.42 12.26
C ALA A 298 6.27 3.79 11.84
N GLY A 299 5.77 4.93 12.41
CA GLY A 299 6.28 6.26 12.11
C GLY A 299 5.65 6.96 10.90
N VAL A 300 4.64 6.38 10.27
CA VAL A 300 3.97 6.97 9.09
C VAL A 300 3.02 8.10 9.51
N ASP A 301 3.06 9.26 8.82
CA ASP A 301 2.00 10.29 8.95
C ASP A 301 0.70 9.76 8.35
N ALA A 302 -0.08 9.07 9.17
CA ALA A 302 -1.33 8.44 8.77
C ALA A 302 -2.53 9.02 9.53
N ARG A 303 -3.62 9.32 8.80
CA ARG A 303 -4.85 9.90 9.38
C ARG A 303 -6.08 9.13 8.91
N LEU A 304 -6.99 8.83 9.83
CA LEU A 304 -8.30 8.26 9.54
C LEU A 304 -9.37 9.34 9.68
N HIS A 305 -10.15 9.52 8.62
CA HIS A 305 -11.39 10.31 8.62
C HIS A 305 -12.58 9.36 8.60
N THR A 306 -13.40 9.44 9.63
CA THR A 306 -14.64 8.66 9.74
C THR A 306 -15.84 9.48 9.27
N TYR A 307 -16.84 8.81 8.71
CA TYR A 307 -18.05 9.42 8.16
C TYR A 307 -19.24 8.71 8.74
N GLU A 308 -19.93 9.39 9.66
CA GLU A 308 -21.05 8.82 10.40
C GLU A 308 -22.20 8.44 9.47
N GLY A 309 -22.70 7.21 9.61
CA GLY A 309 -23.79 6.65 8.81
C GLY A 309 -23.42 6.27 7.36
N GLU A 310 -22.22 6.60 6.88
CA GLU A 310 -21.81 6.20 5.52
C GLU A 310 -21.50 4.70 5.43
N GLY A 311 -21.93 4.11 4.32
CA GLY A 311 -21.62 2.73 3.95
C GLY A 311 -20.34 2.63 3.12
N HIS A 312 -20.11 1.43 2.54
CA HIS A 312 -18.91 1.10 1.78
C HIS A 312 -18.63 2.03 0.58
N ALA A 313 -19.69 2.38 -0.16
CA ALA A 313 -19.57 3.18 -1.39
C ALA A 313 -19.65 4.69 -1.18
N PHE A 314 -19.87 5.16 0.02
CA PHE A 314 -20.14 6.56 0.37
C PHE A 314 -21.31 7.18 -0.41
N GLY A 315 -22.27 7.74 0.30
CA GLY A 315 -23.44 8.45 -0.21
C GLY A 315 -23.33 9.96 0.01
N PRO A 316 -24.12 10.55 0.93
CA PRO A 316 -24.23 11.99 1.13
C PRO A 316 -22.91 12.69 1.47
N GLN A 317 -22.00 12.02 2.18
CA GLN A 317 -20.72 12.61 2.60
C GLN A 317 -19.56 12.36 1.61
N TRP A 318 -19.83 11.68 0.48
CA TRP A 318 -18.81 11.53 -0.57
C TRP A 318 -18.18 12.85 -1.01
N PRO A 319 -18.93 13.97 -1.23
CA PRO A 319 -18.29 15.23 -1.60
C PRO A 319 -17.34 15.77 -0.53
N ALA A 320 -17.64 15.54 0.74
CA ALA A 320 -16.77 15.94 1.85
C ALA A 320 -15.49 15.12 1.87
N SER A 321 -15.56 13.79 1.66
CA SER A 321 -14.39 12.92 1.58
C SER A 321 -13.50 13.31 0.40
N MET A 322 -14.08 13.63 -0.75
CA MET A 322 -13.33 14.04 -1.95
C MET A 322 -12.68 15.42 -1.80
N ARG A 323 -13.31 16.38 -1.10
CA ARG A 323 -12.65 17.66 -0.80
C ARG A 323 -11.40 17.47 0.07
N ARG A 324 -11.48 16.59 1.10
CA ARG A 324 -10.32 16.24 1.95
C ARG A 324 -9.24 15.54 1.13
N THR A 325 -9.61 14.60 0.27
CA THR A 325 -8.71 13.92 -0.66
C THR A 325 -7.95 14.92 -1.53
N VAL A 326 -8.65 15.84 -2.21
CA VAL A 326 -8.00 16.84 -3.08
C VAL A 326 -7.11 17.78 -2.28
N SER A 327 -7.54 18.23 -1.10
CA SER A 327 -6.71 19.09 -0.24
C SER A 327 -5.43 18.38 0.20
N PHE A 328 -5.52 17.10 0.55
CA PHE A 328 -4.37 16.27 0.90
C PHE A 328 -3.43 16.07 -0.28
N LEU A 329 -3.95 15.61 -1.43
CA LEU A 329 -3.15 15.40 -2.64
C LEU A 329 -2.43 16.67 -3.10
N ARG A 330 -3.12 17.81 -3.12
CA ARG A 330 -2.50 19.10 -3.48
C ARG A 330 -1.39 19.54 -2.53
N ARG A 331 -1.46 19.17 -1.28
CA ARG A 331 -0.40 19.50 -0.30
C ARG A 331 0.86 18.68 -0.52
N HIS A 332 0.73 17.43 -0.95
CA HIS A 332 1.83 16.50 -1.05
C HIS A 332 2.31 16.24 -2.48
N LEU A 333 1.54 16.68 -3.49
CA LEU A 333 1.89 16.64 -4.90
C LEU A 333 2.04 18.06 -5.49
N ALA A 334 2.31 19.07 -4.66
CA ALA A 334 2.48 20.47 -5.08
C ALA A 334 3.90 20.73 -5.60
#